data_3e39f8806bbe97c9bf9406eb139f3e57
#
_entry.id   3e39f8806bbe97c9bf9406eb139f3e57
#
_cell.length_a   1.000
_cell.length_b   1.000
_cell.length_c   1.000
_cell.angle_alpha   90.00
_cell.angle_beta   90.00
_cell.angle_gamma   90.00
#
_symmetry.space_group_name_H-M   'P 1'
#
loop_
_entity.id
_entity.type
_entity.pdbx_description
1 polymer ?
#
loop_
_entity_poly.entity_id
_entity_poly.type
_entity_poly.pdbx_seq_one_letter_code
_entity_poly.pdbx_strand_id
1 'polypeptide(L)'
;MSERINTPFTNEHFADWCLKMAEKKSPYWYGGCVYKATSSLLARKSVQYPSHYGSSRTARYKQDIANKQVVADCVGGCKGYAWTGGGQGVLESIGTDLKYTSKYGSNGCPDKSAGGMFEYCRKKGMDWGNIDTLPEIVGLALFADGHVGYYVGGGYAVEWRGFNYGCVKTVVKERPWKHWAKLPFIDYGDTSAAQPAETVTYTLGSRLLKNGSVGGDVKTLQELLNQLGAALAVDGDFGNKTEAAVKAFQKKAGLKQDGLYGNLTHTALMSAIADNDVGQQAMTETQPDSEEDQPVTGQTTIRVLIKSSGGKVNIRTGNGTSYSRITAVAPGTMLEYVASAFNGWHAVKVGGQVGWVSGEYSEIISE
;
A
#
# COMPACT_ATOMS: atom_id res chain seq x y z
N MET A 1 5.83 -19.72 0.55
CA MET A 1 4.63 -18.97 0.10
C MET A 1 3.57 -19.84 -0.59
N SER A 2 3.93 -20.79 -1.48
CA SER A 2 2.92 -21.59 -2.19
C SER A 2 2.08 -22.52 -1.31
N GLU A 3 2.62 -23.06 -0.22
CA GLU A 3 1.91 -23.99 0.66
C GLU A 3 0.79 -23.32 1.46
N ARG A 4 1.03 -22.15 2.04
CA ARG A 4 0.02 -21.42 2.83
C ARG A 4 -1.14 -20.92 1.97
N ILE A 5 -0.92 -20.49 0.73
CA ILE A 5 -1.99 -20.03 -0.17
C ILE A 5 -2.96 -21.17 -0.56
N ASN A 6 -2.52 -22.42 -0.47
CA ASN A 6 -3.34 -23.61 -0.76
C ASN A 6 -3.95 -24.23 0.51
N THR A 7 -3.60 -23.73 1.70
CA THR A 7 -4.10 -24.26 2.97
C THR A 7 -5.29 -23.43 3.45
N PRO A 8 -6.49 -24.00 3.57
CA PRO A 8 -7.68 -23.29 4.06
C PRO A 8 -7.44 -22.64 5.43
N PHE A 9 -8.07 -21.49 5.63
CA PHE A 9 -7.99 -20.66 6.85
C PHE A 9 -6.67 -19.93 7.08
N THR A 10 -5.64 -20.10 6.25
CA THR A 10 -4.49 -19.18 6.30
C THR A 10 -4.89 -17.80 5.74
N ASN A 11 -4.20 -16.77 6.18
CA ASN A 11 -4.43 -15.40 5.73
C ASN A 11 -4.18 -15.24 4.22
N GLU A 12 -3.18 -15.93 3.67
CA GLU A 12 -2.87 -15.95 2.24
C GLU A 12 -3.98 -16.62 1.43
N HIS A 13 -4.49 -17.77 1.89
CA HIS A 13 -5.62 -18.45 1.24
C HIS A 13 -6.89 -17.59 1.28
N PHE A 14 -7.17 -16.94 2.42
CA PHE A 14 -8.32 -16.06 2.52
C PHE A 14 -8.22 -14.85 1.60
N ALA A 15 -7.05 -14.20 1.51
CA ALA A 15 -6.82 -13.07 0.62
C ALA A 15 -6.95 -13.47 -0.87
N ASP A 16 -6.38 -14.61 -1.27
CA ASP A 16 -6.49 -15.16 -2.61
C ASP A 16 -7.95 -15.48 -2.95
N TRP A 17 -8.67 -16.11 -2.03
CA TRP A 17 -10.10 -16.39 -2.19
C TRP A 17 -10.89 -15.09 -2.38
N CYS A 18 -10.64 -14.03 -1.60
CA CYS A 18 -11.27 -12.72 -1.75
C CYS A 18 -11.01 -12.12 -3.15
N LEU A 19 -9.77 -12.19 -3.65
CA LEU A 19 -9.41 -11.73 -4.99
C LEU A 19 -10.21 -12.48 -6.07
N LYS A 20 -10.29 -13.80 -5.97
CA LYS A 20 -11.08 -14.63 -6.89
C LYS A 20 -12.58 -14.31 -6.84
N MET A 21 -13.13 -13.99 -5.66
CA MET A 21 -14.52 -13.54 -5.53
C MET A 21 -14.75 -12.18 -6.23
N ALA A 22 -13.78 -11.28 -6.17
CA ALA A 22 -13.84 -9.99 -6.88
C ALA A 22 -13.72 -10.17 -8.41
N GLU A 23 -12.83 -11.05 -8.89
CA GLU A 23 -12.73 -11.41 -10.31
C GLU A 23 -14.05 -12.01 -10.86
N LYS A 24 -14.70 -12.85 -10.07
CA LYS A 24 -16.03 -13.42 -10.38
C LYS A 24 -17.17 -12.42 -10.22
N LYS A 25 -16.90 -11.20 -9.72
CA LYS A 25 -17.89 -10.13 -9.52
C LYS A 25 -19.10 -10.59 -8.71
N SER A 26 -18.87 -11.33 -7.60
CA SER A 26 -19.95 -11.80 -6.72
C SER A 26 -20.89 -10.65 -6.34
N PRO A 27 -22.20 -10.74 -6.59
CA PRO A 27 -23.11 -9.63 -6.33
C PRO A 27 -23.32 -9.37 -4.84
N TYR A 28 -23.64 -8.13 -4.51
CA TYR A 28 -23.99 -7.71 -3.16
C TYR A 28 -25.46 -7.97 -2.87
N TRP A 29 -25.74 -8.84 -1.88
CA TRP A 29 -27.07 -9.01 -1.31
C TRP A 29 -27.00 -8.78 0.21
N TYR A 30 -27.71 -7.79 0.71
CA TYR A 30 -27.68 -7.44 2.13
C TYR A 30 -28.12 -8.64 3.00
N GLY A 31 -27.33 -8.98 4.02
CA GLY A 31 -27.53 -10.19 4.84
C GLY A 31 -27.15 -11.48 4.14
N GLY A 32 -26.50 -11.45 2.98
CA GLY A 32 -25.94 -12.61 2.30
C GLY A 32 -24.60 -13.05 2.93
N CYS A 33 -24.35 -14.35 3.01
CA CYS A 33 -23.10 -14.92 3.53
C CYS A 33 -22.61 -16.01 2.58
N VAL A 34 -22.21 -15.61 1.36
CA VAL A 34 -21.89 -16.50 0.22
C VAL A 34 -22.98 -17.53 -0.04
N TYR A 35 -24.22 -17.08 -0.03
CA TYR A 35 -25.35 -17.94 -0.36
C TYR A 35 -25.55 -18.04 -1.87
N LYS A 36 -26.04 -19.19 -2.32
CA LYS A 36 -26.53 -19.33 -3.68
C LYS A 36 -27.75 -18.44 -3.88
N ALA A 37 -27.75 -17.60 -4.92
CA ALA A 37 -28.90 -16.78 -5.27
C ALA A 37 -30.06 -17.66 -5.72
N THR A 38 -31.19 -17.59 -5.01
CA THR A 38 -32.42 -18.35 -5.30
C THR A 38 -33.63 -17.48 -5.04
N SER A 39 -34.79 -17.86 -5.65
CA SER A 39 -36.04 -17.14 -5.41
C SER A 39 -36.48 -17.25 -3.94
N SER A 40 -36.23 -18.38 -3.28
CA SER A 40 -36.52 -18.57 -1.84
C SER A 40 -35.64 -17.68 -0.97
N LEU A 41 -34.35 -17.53 -1.30
CA LEU A 41 -33.47 -16.61 -0.61
C LEU A 41 -33.93 -15.15 -0.79
N LEU A 42 -34.28 -14.76 -2.01
CA LEU A 42 -34.79 -13.43 -2.29
C LEU A 42 -36.06 -13.13 -1.51
N ALA A 43 -37.03 -14.03 -1.49
CA ALA A 43 -38.28 -13.85 -0.72
C ALA A 43 -37.99 -13.68 0.76
N ARG A 44 -37.17 -14.56 1.35
CA ARG A 44 -36.76 -14.45 2.77
C ARG A 44 -36.07 -13.15 3.10
N LYS A 45 -35.10 -12.72 2.27
CA LYS A 45 -34.35 -11.48 2.49
C LYS A 45 -35.18 -10.22 2.29
N SER A 46 -36.15 -10.26 1.38
CA SER A 46 -37.10 -9.14 1.17
C SER A 46 -38.00 -8.91 2.38
N VAL A 47 -38.40 -10.00 3.09
CA VAL A 47 -39.13 -9.88 4.35
C VAL A 47 -38.24 -9.41 5.49
N GLN A 48 -37.04 -9.95 5.56
CA GLN A 48 -36.08 -9.62 6.64
C GLN A 48 -35.53 -8.20 6.57
N TYR A 49 -35.34 -7.67 5.37
CA TYR A 49 -34.68 -6.37 5.09
C TYR A 49 -35.40 -5.59 3.99
N PRO A 50 -36.65 -5.19 4.18
CA PRO A 50 -37.48 -4.60 3.10
C PRO A 50 -36.88 -3.34 2.47
N SER A 51 -36.18 -2.51 3.24
CA SER A 51 -35.50 -1.32 2.74
C SER A 51 -34.35 -1.61 1.75
N HIS A 52 -33.76 -2.79 1.83
CA HIS A 52 -32.67 -3.20 0.93
C HIS A 52 -33.16 -3.93 -0.31
N TYR A 53 -34.37 -4.50 -0.28
CA TYR A 53 -34.94 -5.36 -1.34
C TYR A 53 -36.14 -4.73 -2.03
N GLY A 54 -36.16 -3.40 -2.16
CA GLY A 54 -37.23 -2.67 -2.84
C GLY A 54 -37.41 -3.02 -4.32
N SER A 55 -38.57 -2.67 -4.87
CA SER A 55 -39.00 -3.03 -6.23
C SER A 55 -38.00 -2.60 -7.31
N SER A 56 -37.34 -1.45 -7.15
CA SER A 56 -36.33 -0.95 -8.09
C SER A 56 -35.10 -1.86 -8.25
N ARG A 57 -34.85 -2.75 -7.30
CA ARG A 57 -33.70 -3.69 -7.30
C ARG A 57 -34.07 -5.10 -7.78
N THR A 58 -35.37 -5.40 -7.88
CA THR A 58 -35.89 -6.76 -8.14
C THR A 58 -35.35 -7.35 -9.45
N ALA A 59 -35.27 -6.56 -10.52
CA ALA A 59 -34.76 -7.04 -11.81
C ALA A 59 -33.33 -7.57 -11.71
N ARG A 60 -32.45 -6.86 -10.99
CA ARG A 60 -31.07 -7.28 -10.77
C ARG A 60 -30.98 -8.55 -9.94
N TYR A 61 -31.77 -8.68 -8.86
CA TYR A 61 -31.82 -9.90 -8.07
C TYR A 61 -32.29 -11.12 -8.85
N LYS A 62 -33.30 -10.95 -9.73
CA LYS A 62 -33.74 -12.02 -10.64
C LYS A 62 -32.65 -12.41 -11.64
N GLN A 63 -31.88 -11.45 -12.14
CA GLN A 63 -30.74 -11.72 -13.02
C GLN A 63 -29.64 -12.50 -12.29
N ASP A 64 -29.34 -12.16 -11.03
CA ASP A 64 -28.36 -12.89 -10.22
C ASP A 64 -28.79 -14.36 -9.98
N ILE A 65 -30.09 -14.60 -9.80
CA ILE A 65 -30.68 -15.95 -9.69
C ILE A 65 -30.54 -16.70 -11.03
N ALA A 66 -30.92 -16.08 -12.14
CA ALA A 66 -30.84 -16.70 -13.45
C ALA A 66 -29.39 -17.05 -13.83
N ASN A 67 -28.44 -16.19 -13.45
CA ASN A 67 -27.01 -16.39 -13.64
C ASN A 67 -26.38 -17.32 -12.60
N LYS A 68 -27.17 -17.96 -11.75
CA LYS A 68 -26.70 -18.89 -10.71
C LYS A 68 -25.57 -18.29 -9.84
N GLN A 69 -25.70 -17.02 -9.46
CA GLN A 69 -24.66 -16.31 -8.70
C GLN A 69 -24.55 -16.80 -7.24
N VAL A 70 -23.41 -16.55 -6.62
CA VAL A 70 -23.19 -16.64 -5.18
C VAL A 70 -23.07 -15.22 -4.65
N VAL A 71 -23.79 -14.90 -3.58
CA VAL A 71 -24.03 -13.53 -3.13
C VAL A 71 -23.67 -13.34 -1.66
N ALA A 72 -23.10 -12.19 -1.34
CA ALA A 72 -22.74 -11.81 0.02
C ALA A 72 -22.98 -10.33 0.30
N ASP A 73 -23.01 -9.94 1.56
CA ASP A 73 -22.75 -8.55 1.99
C ASP A 73 -21.30 -8.38 2.45
N CYS A 74 -20.97 -7.20 2.96
CA CYS A 74 -19.59 -6.87 3.33
C CYS A 74 -19.01 -7.83 4.39
N VAL A 75 -19.75 -8.11 5.48
CA VAL A 75 -19.31 -9.03 6.53
C VAL A 75 -19.63 -10.50 6.18
N GLY A 76 -20.58 -10.70 5.29
CA GLY A 76 -20.93 -12.00 4.75
C GLY A 76 -19.82 -12.67 3.96
N GLY A 77 -18.87 -11.90 3.45
CA GLY A 77 -17.66 -12.42 2.82
C GLY A 77 -16.87 -13.32 3.78
N CYS A 78 -16.38 -12.80 4.89
CA CYS A 78 -15.59 -13.58 5.85
C CYS A 78 -16.44 -14.65 6.58
N LYS A 79 -17.70 -14.34 6.92
CA LYS A 79 -18.61 -15.33 7.51
C LYS A 79 -18.84 -16.51 6.57
N GLY A 80 -19.14 -16.22 5.31
CA GLY A 80 -19.36 -17.24 4.31
C GLY A 80 -18.12 -18.06 4.03
N TYR A 81 -16.96 -17.44 3.94
CA TYR A 81 -15.69 -18.15 3.83
C TYR A 81 -15.52 -19.17 4.98
N ALA A 82 -15.68 -18.73 6.22
CA ALA A 82 -15.52 -19.60 7.38
C ALA A 82 -16.61 -20.71 7.41
N TRP A 83 -17.87 -20.35 7.18
CA TRP A 83 -19.01 -21.29 7.27
C TRP A 83 -19.05 -22.34 6.17
N THR A 84 -18.29 -22.14 5.11
CA THR A 84 -18.14 -23.08 3.98
C THR A 84 -16.83 -23.85 3.99
N GLY A 85 -16.12 -23.87 5.13
CA GLY A 85 -14.88 -24.63 5.26
C GLY A 85 -13.68 -24.02 4.52
N GLY A 86 -13.53 -22.68 4.59
CA GLY A 86 -12.46 -21.95 3.87
C GLY A 86 -12.85 -21.60 2.43
N GLY A 87 -14.16 -21.47 2.14
CA GLY A 87 -14.65 -21.10 0.81
C GLY A 87 -14.59 -22.22 -0.22
N GLN A 88 -14.38 -23.46 0.21
CA GLN A 88 -14.32 -24.62 -0.69
C GLN A 88 -15.62 -24.78 -1.48
N GLY A 89 -15.52 -25.01 -2.78
CA GLY A 89 -16.65 -25.17 -3.68
C GLY A 89 -17.46 -23.89 -3.97
N VAL A 90 -17.22 -22.80 -3.24
CA VAL A 90 -17.93 -21.53 -3.44
C VAL A 90 -17.66 -20.95 -4.83
N LEU A 91 -16.39 -20.82 -5.19
CA LEU A 91 -15.97 -20.28 -6.48
C LEU A 91 -16.48 -21.11 -7.67
N GLU A 92 -16.50 -22.43 -7.51
CA GLU A 92 -17.01 -23.36 -8.51
C GLU A 92 -18.53 -23.31 -8.66
N SER A 93 -19.25 -22.84 -7.64
CA SER A 93 -20.70 -22.70 -7.65
C SER A 93 -21.18 -21.42 -8.34
N ILE A 94 -20.28 -20.47 -8.65
CA ILE A 94 -20.64 -19.25 -9.37
C ILE A 94 -20.90 -19.59 -10.82
N GLY A 95 -22.11 -19.31 -11.31
CA GLY A 95 -22.56 -19.65 -12.65
C GLY A 95 -22.94 -21.11 -12.86
N THR A 96 -22.81 -21.98 -11.86
CA THR A 96 -23.11 -23.43 -11.93
C THR A 96 -24.06 -23.87 -10.81
N ASP A 97 -24.24 -25.15 -10.60
CA ASP A 97 -25.01 -25.67 -9.48
C ASP A 97 -24.22 -25.61 -8.18
N LEU A 98 -24.90 -25.68 -7.05
CA LEU A 98 -24.32 -25.58 -5.71
C LEU A 98 -23.37 -26.75 -5.44
N LYS A 99 -22.11 -26.45 -5.10
CA LYS A 99 -21.05 -27.43 -4.83
C LYS A 99 -20.49 -27.34 -3.39
N TYR A 100 -21.16 -26.64 -2.50
CA TYR A 100 -20.72 -26.48 -1.12
C TYR A 100 -21.90 -26.56 -0.14
N THR A 101 -21.57 -26.81 1.12
CA THR A 101 -22.47 -26.66 2.25
C THR A 101 -22.02 -25.50 3.12
N SER A 102 -22.97 -24.80 3.71
CA SER A 102 -22.68 -23.72 4.66
C SER A 102 -23.22 -24.11 6.03
N LYS A 103 -22.33 -24.15 7.03
CA LYS A 103 -22.72 -24.45 8.43
C LYS A 103 -22.63 -23.16 9.23
N TYR A 104 -23.78 -22.57 9.52
CA TYR A 104 -23.91 -21.32 10.28
C TYR A 104 -23.12 -21.36 11.60
N GLY A 105 -22.36 -20.32 11.89
CA GLY A 105 -21.59 -20.19 13.13
C GLY A 105 -20.41 -21.15 13.28
N SER A 106 -20.03 -21.91 12.23
CA SER A 106 -18.92 -22.86 12.29
C SER A 106 -17.54 -22.20 12.18
N ASN A 107 -16.51 -23.00 12.43
CA ASN A 107 -15.10 -22.64 12.28
C ASN A 107 -14.71 -21.35 13.03
N GLY A 108 -15.28 -21.15 14.23
CA GLY A 108 -14.93 -20.02 15.09
C GLY A 108 -15.46 -18.65 14.63
N CYS A 109 -16.22 -18.60 13.54
CA CYS A 109 -16.75 -17.35 13.00
C CYS A 109 -18.22 -17.13 13.43
N PRO A 110 -18.51 -16.21 14.38
CA PRO A 110 -19.85 -15.92 14.83
C PRO A 110 -20.63 -15.08 13.80
N ASP A 111 -21.97 -15.12 13.89
CA ASP A 111 -22.80 -14.20 13.13
C ASP A 111 -22.82 -12.81 13.79
N LYS A 112 -22.09 -11.89 13.22
CA LYS A 112 -21.95 -10.51 13.68
C LYS A 112 -22.14 -9.55 12.50
N SER A 113 -22.58 -8.32 12.81
CA SER A 113 -22.46 -7.17 11.89
C SER A 113 -20.99 -6.77 11.70
N ALA A 114 -20.69 -5.86 10.78
CA ALA A 114 -19.33 -5.38 10.57
C ALA A 114 -18.71 -4.79 11.85
N GLY A 115 -19.43 -3.89 12.55
CA GLY A 115 -18.96 -3.35 13.83
C GLY A 115 -18.89 -4.41 14.93
N GLY A 116 -19.84 -5.33 14.97
CA GLY A 116 -19.83 -6.46 15.92
C GLY A 116 -18.67 -7.43 15.68
N MET A 117 -18.20 -7.57 14.43
CA MET A 117 -17.02 -8.37 14.10
C MET A 117 -15.74 -7.69 14.59
N PHE A 118 -15.63 -6.38 14.44
CA PHE A 118 -14.49 -5.62 15.00
C PHE A 118 -14.40 -5.80 16.52
N GLU A 119 -15.52 -5.62 17.23
CA GLU A 119 -15.57 -5.85 18.69
C GLU A 119 -15.28 -7.31 19.08
N TYR A 120 -15.66 -8.26 18.24
CA TYR A 120 -15.32 -9.65 18.46
C TYR A 120 -13.80 -9.89 18.34
N CYS A 121 -13.14 -9.32 17.33
CA CYS A 121 -11.68 -9.38 17.19
C CYS A 121 -10.99 -8.83 18.44
N ARG A 122 -11.40 -7.66 18.91
CA ARG A 122 -10.85 -7.02 20.11
C ARG A 122 -11.03 -7.86 21.38
N LYS A 123 -12.24 -8.38 21.60
CA LYS A 123 -12.56 -9.25 22.75
C LYS A 123 -11.80 -10.57 22.74
N LYS A 124 -11.38 -11.04 21.57
CA LYS A 124 -10.55 -12.25 21.42
C LYS A 124 -9.06 -11.96 21.57
N GLY A 125 -8.67 -10.71 21.85
CA GLY A 125 -7.27 -10.32 22.00
C GLY A 125 -6.47 -10.36 20.69
N MET A 126 -7.18 -10.24 19.55
CA MET A 126 -6.52 -10.20 18.26
C MET A 126 -5.81 -8.86 18.04
N ASP A 127 -4.70 -8.88 17.31
CA ASP A 127 -4.03 -7.65 16.89
C ASP A 127 -4.96 -6.77 16.07
N TRP A 128 -4.97 -5.49 16.36
CA TRP A 128 -5.73 -4.47 15.66
C TRP A 128 -5.07 -3.10 15.79
N GLY A 129 -5.41 -2.17 14.91
CA GLY A 129 -4.91 -0.80 14.95
C GLY A 129 -5.71 0.17 14.10
N ASN A 130 -5.30 1.44 14.12
CA ASN A 130 -5.79 2.44 13.18
C ASN A 130 -5.34 2.10 11.76
N ILE A 131 -6.11 2.52 10.76
CA ILE A 131 -5.81 2.23 9.35
C ILE A 131 -4.44 2.76 8.92
N ASP A 132 -3.98 3.86 9.52
CA ASP A 132 -2.68 4.46 9.22
C ASP A 132 -1.50 3.58 9.67
N THR A 133 -1.77 2.61 10.56
CA THR A 133 -0.80 1.59 11.04
C THR A 133 -1.00 0.23 10.37
N LEU A 134 -1.73 0.18 9.24
CA LEU A 134 -2.00 -1.08 8.54
C LEU A 134 -0.70 -1.78 8.15
N PRO A 135 -0.41 -2.97 8.72
CA PRO A 135 0.77 -3.73 8.33
C PRO A 135 0.57 -4.41 6.97
N GLU A 136 1.66 -4.73 6.28
CA GLU A 136 1.62 -5.46 5.00
C GLU A 136 1.36 -6.97 5.24
N ILE A 137 0.23 -7.27 5.88
CA ILE A 137 -0.23 -8.63 6.18
C ILE A 137 -1.56 -8.86 5.44
N VAL A 138 -1.57 -9.71 4.45
CA VAL A 138 -2.80 -10.03 3.70
C VAL A 138 -3.81 -10.77 4.58
N GLY A 139 -5.11 -10.67 4.23
CA GLY A 139 -6.19 -11.32 4.98
C GLY A 139 -6.68 -10.55 6.20
N LEU A 140 -6.09 -9.38 6.53
CA LEU A 140 -6.62 -8.51 7.58
C LEU A 140 -7.98 -7.95 7.19
N ALA A 141 -8.88 -7.87 8.17
CA ALA A 141 -10.15 -7.16 8.00
C ALA A 141 -9.95 -5.66 8.19
N LEU A 142 -10.49 -4.85 7.27
CA LEU A 142 -10.49 -3.38 7.32
C LEU A 142 -11.89 -2.90 7.64
N PHE A 143 -12.02 -2.06 8.65
CA PHE A 143 -13.31 -1.62 9.19
C PHE A 143 -13.55 -0.13 8.97
N ALA A 144 -14.76 0.20 8.52
CA ALA A 144 -15.35 1.54 8.48
C ALA A 144 -16.70 1.52 9.20
N ASP A 145 -17.39 2.66 9.26
CA ASP A 145 -18.72 2.72 9.89
C ASP A 145 -19.70 1.81 9.15
N GLY A 146 -20.12 0.75 9.81
CA GLY A 146 -21.08 -0.22 9.27
C GLY A 146 -20.56 -1.05 8.09
N HIS A 147 -19.25 -1.04 7.82
CA HIS A 147 -18.68 -1.71 6.66
C HIS A 147 -17.36 -2.42 6.97
N VAL A 148 -17.04 -3.47 6.20
CA VAL A 148 -15.80 -4.21 6.30
C VAL A 148 -15.32 -4.65 4.91
N GLY A 149 -14.01 -4.61 4.71
CA GLY A 149 -13.30 -5.20 3.58
C GLY A 149 -12.12 -6.01 4.05
N TYR A 150 -11.35 -6.55 3.13
CA TYR A 150 -10.26 -7.49 3.44
C TYR A 150 -9.01 -7.09 2.68
N TYR A 151 -7.92 -6.87 3.40
CA TYR A 151 -6.65 -6.45 2.82
C TYR A 151 -6.03 -7.59 2.00
N VAL A 152 -5.64 -7.27 0.78
CA VAL A 152 -5.08 -8.25 -0.16
C VAL A 152 -3.65 -7.91 -0.60
N GLY A 153 -3.01 -6.99 0.13
CA GLY A 153 -1.62 -6.57 -0.12
C GLY A 153 -1.49 -5.40 -1.10
N GLY A 154 -0.32 -4.77 -1.09
CA GLY A 154 0.05 -3.71 -2.04
C GLY A 154 -0.83 -2.46 -1.98
N GLY A 155 -1.47 -2.17 -0.85
CA GLY A 155 -2.39 -1.05 -0.68
C GLY A 155 -3.79 -1.28 -1.24
N TYR A 156 -4.19 -2.54 -1.48
CA TYR A 156 -5.50 -2.91 -1.99
C TYR A 156 -6.32 -3.71 -0.99
N ALA A 157 -7.64 -3.54 -1.08
CA ALA A 157 -8.62 -4.34 -0.37
C ALA A 157 -9.65 -4.93 -1.32
N VAL A 158 -10.26 -6.04 -0.94
CA VAL A 158 -11.48 -6.57 -1.55
C VAL A 158 -12.65 -6.33 -0.60
N GLU A 159 -13.73 -5.83 -1.14
CA GLU A 159 -14.94 -5.54 -0.37
C GLU A 159 -16.21 -5.85 -1.18
N TRP A 160 -17.27 -6.31 -0.53
CA TRP A 160 -18.62 -6.28 -1.09
C TRP A 160 -19.19 -4.89 -0.83
N ARG A 161 -18.96 -3.99 -1.79
CA ARG A 161 -19.10 -2.52 -1.63
C ARG A 161 -20.55 -2.03 -1.59
N GLY A 162 -21.48 -2.87 -1.95
CA GLY A 162 -22.91 -2.53 -1.99
C GLY A 162 -23.57 -2.94 -3.30
N PHE A 163 -24.90 -2.76 -3.38
CA PHE A 163 -25.72 -3.24 -4.47
C PHE A 163 -25.23 -2.89 -5.87
N ASN A 164 -24.75 -1.67 -6.08
CA ASN A 164 -24.32 -1.18 -7.40
C ASN A 164 -22.93 -1.71 -7.83
N TYR A 165 -22.14 -2.20 -6.89
CA TYR A 165 -20.74 -2.56 -7.14
C TYR A 165 -20.48 -4.06 -7.04
N GLY A 166 -21.17 -4.78 -6.13
CA GLY A 166 -20.84 -6.17 -5.80
C GLY A 166 -19.48 -6.30 -5.09
N CYS A 167 -18.83 -7.42 -5.29
CA CYS A 167 -17.47 -7.68 -4.80
C CYS A 167 -16.46 -7.02 -5.75
N VAL A 168 -15.62 -6.14 -5.21
CA VAL A 168 -14.65 -5.35 -5.98
C VAL A 168 -13.33 -5.21 -5.24
N LYS A 169 -12.25 -5.08 -6.00
CA LYS A 169 -10.94 -4.66 -5.49
C LYS A 169 -10.87 -3.13 -5.49
N THR A 170 -10.47 -2.54 -4.39
CA THR A 170 -10.40 -1.09 -4.19
C THR A 170 -9.05 -0.68 -3.63
N VAL A 171 -8.67 0.57 -3.85
CA VAL A 171 -7.47 1.16 -3.23
C VAL A 171 -7.79 1.55 -1.79
N VAL A 172 -7.01 1.07 -0.82
CA VAL A 172 -7.26 1.32 0.62
C VAL A 172 -7.35 2.81 0.92
N LYS A 173 -6.45 3.61 0.38
CA LYS A 173 -6.38 5.08 0.60
C LYS A 173 -7.58 5.86 0.06
N GLU A 174 -8.34 5.29 -0.87
CA GLU A 174 -9.53 5.90 -1.47
C GLU A 174 -10.82 5.53 -0.73
N ARG A 175 -10.71 4.75 0.34
CA ARG A 175 -11.85 4.27 1.11
C ARG A 175 -11.79 4.77 2.55
N PRO A 176 -12.92 5.00 3.21
CA PRO A 176 -13.00 5.59 4.54
C PRO A 176 -12.73 4.56 5.64
N TRP A 177 -11.72 3.71 5.48
CA TRP A 177 -11.31 2.76 6.50
C TRP A 177 -10.83 3.49 7.75
N LYS A 178 -11.14 2.95 8.93
CA LYS A 178 -10.75 3.50 10.23
C LYS A 178 -9.80 2.59 10.98
N HIS A 179 -10.05 1.28 10.91
CA HIS A 179 -9.29 0.29 11.66
C HIS A 179 -8.97 -0.94 10.80
N TRP A 180 -7.95 -1.66 11.21
CA TRP A 180 -7.67 -3.02 10.76
C TRP A 180 -7.68 -3.98 11.94
N ALA A 181 -7.95 -5.27 11.73
CA ALA A 181 -7.79 -6.31 12.73
C ALA A 181 -7.53 -7.67 12.09
N LYS A 182 -6.84 -8.54 12.84
CA LYS A 182 -6.81 -9.98 12.56
C LYS A 182 -8.15 -10.61 12.90
N LEU A 183 -8.64 -11.49 12.04
CA LEU A 183 -9.86 -12.27 12.28
C LEU A 183 -9.51 -13.51 13.12
N PRO A 184 -10.22 -13.80 14.25
CA PRO A 184 -9.85 -14.89 15.16
C PRO A 184 -9.92 -16.30 14.57
N PHE A 185 -10.54 -16.47 13.42
CA PHE A 185 -10.72 -17.74 12.72
C PHE A 185 -9.84 -17.85 11.46
N ILE A 186 -8.88 -16.93 11.29
CA ILE A 186 -7.87 -16.96 10.24
C ILE A 186 -6.51 -17.17 10.90
N ASP A 187 -5.76 -18.13 10.39
CA ASP A 187 -4.38 -18.40 10.79
C ASP A 187 -3.43 -17.46 10.04
N TYR A 188 -2.77 -16.60 10.78
CA TYR A 188 -1.75 -15.68 10.28
C TYR A 188 -0.32 -16.25 10.41
N GLY A 189 -0.19 -17.54 10.79
CA GLY A 189 1.09 -18.15 11.12
C GLY A 189 1.60 -17.69 12.48
N ASP A 190 2.76 -18.18 12.87
CA ASP A 190 3.46 -17.72 14.07
C ASP A 190 3.95 -16.27 13.89
N THR A 191 2.99 -15.35 13.89
CA THR A 191 3.27 -13.92 14.04
C THR A 191 3.50 -13.54 15.51
N SER A 192 3.67 -14.54 16.42
CA SER A 192 4.19 -14.33 17.79
C SER A 192 5.67 -13.93 17.76
N ALA A 193 6.36 -14.11 16.62
CA ALA A 193 7.45 -13.30 16.17
C ALA A 193 6.94 -12.42 14.97
N ALA A 194 5.80 -11.74 15.12
CA ALA A 194 5.75 -10.43 14.57
C ALA A 194 6.89 -9.71 15.32
N GLN A 195 8.10 -9.87 14.81
CA GLN A 195 9.01 -8.75 14.71
C GLN A 195 8.10 -7.57 14.46
N PRO A 196 8.22 -6.48 15.27
CA PRO A 196 7.59 -5.22 14.94
C PRO A 196 7.84 -5.09 13.46
N ALA A 197 6.75 -5.13 12.64
CA ALA A 197 6.73 -5.39 11.20
C ALA A 197 8.12 -5.15 10.69
N GLU A 198 8.83 -6.15 10.06
CA GLU A 198 10.08 -5.77 9.45
C GLU A 198 9.72 -4.46 8.87
N THR A 199 10.20 -3.43 9.49
CA THR A 199 9.91 -2.09 9.04
C THR A 199 10.36 -2.23 7.63
N VAL A 200 9.41 -2.34 6.67
CA VAL A 200 9.78 -2.20 5.28
C VAL A 200 10.46 -0.88 5.38
N THR A 201 11.78 -0.95 5.43
CA THR A 201 12.60 0.21 5.69
C THR A 201 12.51 0.92 4.38
N TYR A 202 11.41 1.65 4.22
CA TYR A 202 11.26 2.53 3.08
C TYR A 202 12.45 3.46 3.15
N THR A 203 13.36 3.29 2.22
CA THR A 203 14.39 4.27 2.01
C THR A 203 13.68 5.58 1.69
N LEU A 204 14.08 6.67 2.32
CA LEU A 204 13.49 7.98 2.06
C LEU A 204 13.51 8.26 0.54
N GLY A 205 12.37 8.67 -0.01
CA GLY A 205 12.17 8.86 -1.45
C GLY A 205 11.62 7.64 -2.21
N SER A 206 11.52 6.46 -1.57
CA SER A 206 10.97 5.25 -2.21
C SER A 206 9.45 5.28 -2.36
N ARG A 207 8.76 6.14 -1.62
CA ARG A 207 7.30 6.37 -1.68
C ARG A 207 6.93 7.83 -1.46
N LEU A 208 5.69 8.17 -1.83
CA LEU A 208 5.11 9.48 -1.49
C LEU A 208 4.79 9.52 0.01
N LEU A 209 5.37 10.52 0.74
CA LEU A 209 4.99 10.79 2.12
C LEU A 209 4.05 11.99 2.19
N LYS A 210 3.05 11.89 3.05
CA LYS A 210 2.05 12.92 3.30
C LYS A 210 1.51 12.78 4.72
N ASN A 211 0.69 13.72 5.17
CA ASN A 211 -0.01 13.63 6.46
C ASN A 211 -0.66 12.24 6.63
N GLY A 212 -0.37 11.58 7.76
CA GLY A 212 -0.76 10.21 8.08
C GLY A 212 0.24 9.13 7.61
N SER A 213 1.35 9.47 6.94
CA SER A 213 2.44 8.51 6.66
C SER A 213 3.23 8.24 7.93
N VAL A 214 3.56 6.96 8.20
CA VAL A 214 4.36 6.53 9.36
C VAL A 214 5.48 5.62 8.89
N GLY A 215 6.66 5.72 9.53
CA GLY A 215 7.78 4.81 9.23
C GLY A 215 9.18 5.40 9.47
N GLY A 216 10.20 4.56 9.21
CA GLY A 216 11.60 4.96 9.31
C GLY A 216 11.98 6.03 8.29
N ASP A 217 11.40 6.01 7.11
CA ASP A 217 11.55 7.03 6.07
C ASP A 217 10.99 8.39 6.51
N VAL A 218 9.91 8.42 7.31
CA VAL A 218 9.40 9.65 7.92
C VAL A 218 10.36 10.17 8.99
N LYS A 219 10.95 9.29 9.81
CA LYS A 219 12.01 9.70 10.77
C LYS A 219 13.17 10.35 10.06
N THR A 220 13.69 9.69 9.03
CA THR A 220 14.78 10.25 8.21
C THR A 220 14.40 11.60 7.59
N LEU A 221 13.17 11.74 7.09
CA LEU A 221 12.68 13.03 6.60
C LEU A 221 12.68 14.11 7.69
N GLN A 222 12.19 13.79 8.88
CA GLN A 222 12.16 14.71 10.02
C GLN A 222 13.57 15.12 10.45
N GLU A 223 14.54 14.18 10.48
CA GLU A 223 15.95 14.44 10.76
C GLU A 223 16.55 15.40 9.73
N LEU A 224 16.36 15.16 8.43
CA LEU A 224 16.90 16.00 7.38
C LEU A 224 16.26 17.41 7.35
N LEU A 225 14.96 17.51 7.61
CA LEU A 225 14.30 18.82 7.74
C LEU A 225 14.82 19.58 8.97
N ASN A 226 15.13 18.89 10.06
CA ASN A 226 15.74 19.50 11.26
C ASN A 226 17.15 20.01 10.99
N GLN A 227 17.96 19.31 10.18
CA GLN A 227 19.27 19.82 9.72
C GLN A 227 19.13 21.12 8.93
N LEU A 228 18.00 21.35 8.27
CA LEU A 228 17.68 22.58 7.55
C LEU A 228 16.91 23.61 8.40
N GLY A 229 16.85 23.40 9.73
CA GLY A 229 16.29 24.32 10.72
C GLY A 229 14.80 24.13 11.03
N ALA A 230 14.20 22.99 10.69
CA ALA A 230 12.89 22.62 11.23
C ALA A 230 13.05 22.12 12.68
N ALA A 231 12.08 22.41 13.55
CA ALA A 231 12.09 21.92 14.93
C ALA A 231 11.02 20.83 15.12
N LEU A 232 11.25 19.66 14.49
CA LEU A 232 10.34 18.54 14.53
C LEU A 232 10.75 17.52 15.60
N ALA A 233 9.77 16.88 16.25
CA ALA A 233 9.99 15.61 16.92
C ALA A 233 10.31 14.54 15.86
N VAL A 234 11.34 13.72 16.09
CA VAL A 234 11.72 12.61 15.21
C VAL A 234 10.97 11.35 15.69
N ASP A 235 9.66 11.36 15.50
CA ASP A 235 8.75 10.29 15.98
C ASP A 235 8.38 9.28 14.89
N GLY A 236 8.64 9.63 13.63
CA GLY A 236 8.27 8.81 12.48
C GLY A 236 6.79 8.94 12.08
N ASP A 237 6.09 9.94 12.61
CA ASP A 237 4.72 10.28 12.22
C ASP A 237 4.71 11.57 11.38
N PHE A 238 4.23 11.46 10.15
CA PHE A 238 4.03 12.60 9.26
C PHE A 238 2.73 13.31 9.64
N GLY A 239 2.73 13.97 10.79
CA GLY A 239 1.60 14.77 11.25
C GLY A 239 1.60 16.19 10.68
N ASN A 240 0.69 17.03 11.19
CA ASN A 240 0.51 18.42 10.75
C ASN A 240 1.79 19.27 10.85
N LYS A 241 2.64 19.01 11.84
CA LYS A 241 3.93 19.72 12.01
C LYS A 241 4.91 19.34 10.91
N THR A 242 5.01 18.06 10.59
CA THR A 242 5.86 17.56 9.49
C THR A 242 5.36 18.08 8.15
N GLU A 243 4.04 18.09 7.91
CA GLU A 243 3.45 18.67 6.70
C GLU A 243 3.78 20.17 6.56
N ALA A 244 3.67 20.94 7.65
CA ALA A 244 4.01 22.36 7.65
C ALA A 244 5.49 22.59 7.35
N ALA A 245 6.39 21.76 7.89
CA ALA A 245 7.82 21.82 7.60
C ALA A 245 8.14 21.47 6.14
N VAL A 246 7.48 20.47 5.57
CA VAL A 246 7.60 20.14 4.13
C VAL A 246 7.13 21.31 3.27
N LYS A 247 5.97 21.94 3.57
CA LYS A 247 5.51 23.14 2.85
C LYS A 247 6.49 24.30 2.95
N ALA A 248 7.06 24.52 4.13
CA ALA A 248 8.08 25.57 4.33
C ALA A 248 9.34 25.29 3.51
N PHE A 249 9.81 24.06 3.48
CA PHE A 249 10.91 23.63 2.64
C PHE A 249 10.59 23.79 1.15
N GLN A 250 9.42 23.33 0.69
CA GLN A 250 8.98 23.49 -0.71
C GLN A 250 8.98 24.96 -1.14
N LYS A 251 8.54 25.86 -0.24
CA LYS A 251 8.60 27.31 -0.48
C LYS A 251 10.03 27.82 -0.70
N LYS A 252 10.97 27.40 0.17
CA LYS A 252 12.40 27.76 0.04
C LYS A 252 13.01 27.21 -1.25
N ALA A 253 12.62 26.01 -1.65
CA ALA A 253 13.10 25.32 -2.85
C ALA A 253 12.38 25.76 -4.16
N GLY A 254 11.46 26.75 -4.11
CA GLY A 254 10.70 27.19 -5.28
C GLY A 254 9.72 26.15 -5.84
N LEU A 255 9.33 25.15 -5.02
CA LEU A 255 8.39 24.10 -5.38
C LEU A 255 6.96 24.46 -5.02
N LYS A 256 6.00 23.72 -5.60
CA LYS A 256 4.59 23.77 -5.18
C LYS A 256 4.47 23.39 -3.70
N GLN A 257 3.82 24.24 -2.90
CA GLN A 257 3.65 24.07 -1.46
C GLN A 257 2.43 23.19 -1.12
N ASP A 258 2.41 21.95 -1.60
CA ASP A 258 1.30 21.02 -1.39
C ASP A 258 1.46 20.15 -0.13
N GLY A 259 2.62 20.19 0.53
CA GLY A 259 2.91 19.39 1.72
C GLY A 259 3.16 17.91 1.41
N LEU A 260 3.27 17.55 0.13
CA LEU A 260 3.55 16.19 -0.31
C LEU A 260 5.05 16.00 -0.49
N TYR A 261 5.64 15.06 0.21
CA TYR A 261 7.03 14.68 0.00
C TYR A 261 7.11 13.61 -1.08
N GLY A 262 7.06 14.06 -2.32
CA GLY A 262 7.28 13.23 -3.52
C GLY A 262 8.68 13.46 -4.10
N ASN A 263 8.94 12.89 -5.27
CA ASN A 263 10.27 12.89 -5.90
C ASN A 263 10.88 14.28 -6.09
N LEU A 264 10.10 15.29 -6.47
CA LEU A 264 10.63 16.65 -6.64
C LEU A 264 11.10 17.25 -5.31
N THR A 265 10.31 17.05 -4.25
CA THR A 265 10.65 17.50 -2.90
C THR A 265 11.85 16.71 -2.36
N HIS A 266 11.92 15.41 -2.63
CA HIS A 266 13.06 14.56 -2.26
C HIS A 266 14.36 15.03 -2.92
N THR A 267 14.35 15.20 -4.24
CA THR A 267 15.54 15.68 -4.98
C THR A 267 16.03 17.02 -4.47
N ALA A 268 15.12 17.97 -4.24
CA ALA A 268 15.47 19.29 -3.72
C ALA A 268 16.03 19.22 -2.30
N LEU A 269 15.45 18.34 -1.43
CA LEU A 269 15.93 18.16 -0.06
C LEU A 269 17.34 17.58 -0.04
N MET A 270 17.61 16.54 -0.84
CA MET A 270 18.94 15.93 -0.90
C MET A 270 20.00 16.91 -1.41
N SER A 271 19.67 17.75 -2.41
CA SER A 271 20.56 18.83 -2.83
C SER A 271 20.83 19.84 -1.71
N ALA A 272 19.80 20.29 -1.01
CA ALA A 272 19.95 21.27 0.05
C ALA A 272 20.78 20.74 1.25
N ILE A 273 20.69 19.44 1.55
CA ILE A 273 21.53 18.80 2.58
C ILE A 273 22.98 18.75 2.12
N ALA A 274 23.25 18.35 0.87
CA ALA A 274 24.62 18.30 0.34
C ALA A 274 25.28 19.70 0.36
N ASP A 275 24.53 20.75 0.00
CA ASP A 275 25.03 22.13 0.05
C ASP A 275 25.29 22.62 1.48
N ASN A 276 24.48 22.16 2.46
CA ASN A 276 24.65 22.50 3.86
C ASN A 276 25.88 21.82 4.47
N ASP A 277 26.16 20.55 4.13
CA ASP A 277 27.34 19.81 4.58
C ASP A 277 28.64 20.45 4.08
N VAL A 278 28.68 20.89 2.81
CA VAL A 278 29.84 21.64 2.23
C VAL A 278 30.03 22.97 2.95
N GLY A 279 28.93 23.67 3.29
CA GLY A 279 29.00 24.94 4.03
C GLY A 279 29.51 24.81 5.46
N GLN A 280 29.22 23.69 6.14
CA GLN A 280 29.69 23.41 7.51
C GLN A 280 31.18 23.02 7.51
N GLN A 281 31.67 22.28 6.52
CA GLN A 281 33.10 21.93 6.41
C GLN A 281 33.95 23.18 6.11
N ALA A 282 33.44 24.13 5.35
CA ALA A 282 34.15 25.40 5.06
C ALA A 282 34.26 26.35 6.28
N MET A 283 33.46 26.16 7.33
CA MET A 283 33.51 26.99 8.56
C MET A 283 34.39 26.38 9.67
N THR A 284 34.90 25.15 9.52
CA THR A 284 35.76 24.49 10.47
C THR A 284 37.25 24.54 10.09
N GLU A 285 37.59 25.07 8.92
CA GLU A 285 38.99 25.25 8.49
C GLU A 285 39.46 26.68 8.68
N THR A 286 39.74 27.11 9.94
CA THR A 286 40.62 28.19 10.27
C THR A 286 41.42 27.86 11.53
N GLN A 287 42.47 27.07 11.38
CA GLN A 287 43.77 27.25 12.00
C GLN A 287 44.82 26.31 11.38
N PRO A 288 46.01 26.77 11.10
CA PRO A 288 47.04 25.97 10.46
C PRO A 288 47.89 25.28 11.54
N ASP A 289 48.14 23.99 11.40
CA ASP A 289 49.47 23.45 11.67
C ASP A 289 49.60 22.03 11.09
N SER A 290 50.64 21.92 10.33
CA SER A 290 51.43 20.82 9.81
C SER A 290 51.19 19.43 10.41
N GLU A 291 50.91 18.41 9.56
CA GLU A 291 51.81 17.26 9.32
C GLU A 291 51.12 16.15 8.53
N GLU A 292 51.79 15.75 7.46
CA GLU A 292 51.85 14.45 6.76
C GLU A 292 50.62 13.67 6.39
N ASP A 293 50.39 13.71 5.10
CA ASP A 293 49.97 12.74 4.09
C ASP A 293 49.93 11.25 4.55
N GLN A 294 48.69 10.72 4.67
CA GLN A 294 48.42 9.29 4.42
C GLN A 294 47.11 9.20 3.68
N PRO A 295 47.04 8.44 2.57
CA PRO A 295 45.81 8.32 1.78
C PRO A 295 44.81 7.45 2.48
N VAL A 296 43.63 8.00 2.81
CA VAL A 296 42.45 7.20 3.25
C VAL A 296 41.86 6.52 2.02
N THR A 297 42.30 5.29 1.79
CA THR A 297 41.67 4.36 0.81
C THR A 297 40.33 3.93 1.33
N GLY A 298 39.26 4.13 0.50
CA GLY A 298 38.01 3.39 0.67
C GLY A 298 36.70 4.19 0.60
N GLN A 299 36.60 5.26 -0.19
CA GLN A 299 35.28 5.79 -0.57
C GLN A 299 34.78 5.02 -1.81
N THR A 300 33.83 4.11 -1.61
CA THR A 300 33.10 3.47 -2.72
C THR A 300 32.30 4.55 -3.44
N THR A 301 32.72 4.92 -4.63
CA THR A 301 32.01 5.91 -5.45
C THR A 301 30.90 5.22 -6.21
N ILE A 302 29.64 5.60 -5.94
CA ILE A 302 28.48 5.07 -6.68
C ILE A 302 28.25 5.93 -7.93
N ARG A 303 28.17 5.30 -9.08
CA ARG A 303 27.94 5.93 -10.37
C ARG A 303 26.81 5.26 -11.16
N VAL A 304 26.30 5.94 -12.15
CA VAL A 304 25.33 5.43 -13.11
C VAL A 304 25.99 5.31 -14.47
N LEU A 305 26.14 4.07 -14.94
CA LEU A 305 26.61 3.74 -16.28
C LEU A 305 25.43 3.78 -17.26
N ILE A 306 25.57 4.52 -18.34
CA ILE A 306 24.58 4.55 -19.43
C ILE A 306 24.77 3.34 -20.33
N LYS A 307 23.75 2.47 -20.38
CA LYS A 307 23.68 1.26 -21.23
C LYS A 307 22.67 1.52 -22.33
N SER A 308 23.08 1.61 -23.56
CA SER A 308 22.16 1.65 -24.69
C SER A 308 22.85 1.04 -25.91
N SER A 309 22.18 0.19 -26.64
CA SER A 309 22.63 -0.33 -27.94
C SER A 309 22.16 0.54 -29.12
N GLY A 310 21.33 1.54 -28.86
CA GLY A 310 20.61 2.29 -29.90
C GLY A 310 20.90 3.79 -29.99
N GLY A 311 21.91 4.32 -29.31
CA GLY A 311 22.27 5.75 -29.40
C GLY A 311 22.18 6.49 -28.05
N LYS A 312 22.19 7.83 -28.11
CA LYS A 312 22.19 8.68 -26.92
C LYS A 312 20.92 8.53 -26.09
N VAL A 313 21.06 8.47 -24.77
CA VAL A 313 19.97 8.36 -23.80
C VAL A 313 19.59 9.73 -23.25
N ASN A 314 18.31 10.02 -23.20
CA ASN A 314 17.81 11.30 -22.71
C ASN A 314 17.88 11.39 -21.19
N ILE A 315 18.46 12.47 -20.70
CA ILE A 315 18.38 12.91 -19.30
C ILE A 315 17.25 13.95 -19.21
N ARG A 316 16.33 13.77 -18.25
CA ARG A 316 15.09 14.55 -18.15
C ARG A 316 15.01 15.30 -16.82
N THR A 317 14.12 16.28 -16.74
CA THR A 317 13.87 17.06 -15.51
C THR A 317 13.10 16.26 -14.43
N GLY A 318 12.63 15.07 -14.74
CA GLY A 318 11.92 14.17 -13.80
C GLY A 318 11.97 12.72 -14.27
N ASN A 319 11.57 11.82 -13.40
CA ASN A 319 11.65 10.37 -13.52
C ASN A 319 10.54 9.76 -14.40
N GLY A 320 10.43 10.22 -15.64
CA GLY A 320 9.45 9.71 -16.59
C GLY A 320 9.61 10.34 -17.98
N THR A 321 9.05 9.69 -19.00
CA THR A 321 9.14 10.12 -20.40
C THR A 321 8.37 11.39 -20.71
N SER A 322 7.39 11.76 -19.88
CA SER A 322 6.61 13.00 -20.00
C SER A 322 7.34 14.26 -19.56
N TYR A 323 8.47 14.11 -18.83
CA TYR A 323 9.26 15.26 -18.38
C TYR A 323 10.18 15.78 -19.48
N SER A 324 10.46 17.09 -19.46
CA SER A 324 11.30 17.76 -20.44
C SER A 324 12.71 17.19 -20.46
N ARG A 325 13.30 17.11 -21.65
CA ARG A 325 14.70 16.69 -21.82
C ARG A 325 15.65 17.82 -21.42
N ILE A 326 16.57 17.53 -20.51
CA ILE A 326 17.71 18.41 -20.18
C ILE A 326 18.80 18.28 -21.26
N THR A 327 19.21 17.02 -21.49
CA THR A 327 20.28 16.69 -22.44
C THR A 327 20.14 15.23 -22.90
N ALA A 328 21.08 14.78 -23.75
CA ALA A 328 21.20 13.37 -24.10
C ALA A 328 22.69 12.96 -24.05
N VAL A 329 22.98 11.85 -23.38
CA VAL A 329 24.33 11.33 -23.15
C VAL A 329 24.59 10.06 -23.94
N ALA A 330 25.84 9.83 -24.31
CA ALA A 330 26.25 8.65 -25.09
C ALA A 330 26.24 7.37 -24.23
N PRO A 331 26.06 6.21 -24.82
CA PRO A 331 26.33 4.93 -24.15
C PRO A 331 27.78 4.89 -23.62
N GLY A 332 27.98 4.25 -22.47
CA GLY A 332 29.27 4.19 -21.78
C GLY A 332 29.57 5.42 -20.92
N THR A 333 28.74 6.48 -20.97
CA THR A 333 28.91 7.63 -20.07
C THR A 333 28.64 7.21 -18.64
N MET A 334 29.57 7.57 -17.74
CA MET A 334 29.41 7.45 -16.29
C MET A 334 28.99 8.78 -15.69
N LEU A 335 27.91 8.78 -14.94
CA LEU A 335 27.36 9.96 -14.27
C LEU A 335 27.37 9.74 -12.76
N GLU A 336 27.54 10.80 -12.00
CA GLU A 336 27.46 10.75 -10.54
C GLU A 336 26.03 10.38 -10.13
N TYR A 337 25.89 9.32 -9.33
CA TYR A 337 24.62 8.86 -8.80
C TYR A 337 24.14 9.80 -7.70
N VAL A 338 22.86 10.11 -7.72
CA VAL A 338 22.20 10.92 -6.67
C VAL A 338 21.15 10.10 -5.93
N ALA A 339 20.24 9.45 -6.66
CA ALA A 339 19.17 8.68 -6.08
C ALA A 339 18.53 7.75 -7.12
N SER A 340 17.67 6.82 -6.66
CA SER A 340 16.79 6.02 -7.52
C SER A 340 15.34 6.24 -7.16
N ALA A 341 14.48 6.35 -8.19
CA ALA A 341 13.05 6.38 -8.01
C ALA A 341 12.47 4.96 -8.02
N PHE A 342 11.33 4.78 -7.35
CA PHE A 342 10.66 3.47 -7.27
C PHE A 342 10.19 2.90 -8.62
N ASN A 343 10.09 3.75 -9.65
CA ASN A 343 9.75 3.34 -11.01
C ASN A 343 10.99 2.98 -11.85
N GLY A 344 12.14 2.77 -11.21
CA GLY A 344 13.38 2.33 -11.84
C GLY A 344 14.16 3.43 -12.57
N TRP A 345 13.84 4.72 -12.37
CA TRP A 345 14.62 5.82 -12.89
C TRP A 345 15.72 6.21 -11.90
N HIS A 346 16.89 6.60 -12.40
CA HIS A 346 18.04 7.06 -11.62
C HIS A 346 18.25 8.56 -11.77
N ALA A 347 18.39 9.25 -10.66
CA ALA A 347 18.82 10.64 -10.62
C ALA A 347 20.34 10.71 -10.70
N VAL A 348 20.84 11.59 -11.56
CA VAL A 348 22.27 11.76 -11.87
C VAL A 348 22.64 13.22 -11.97
N LYS A 349 23.88 13.57 -11.64
CA LYS A 349 24.39 14.94 -11.91
C LYS A 349 24.83 15.05 -13.36
N VAL A 350 24.34 16.08 -14.04
CA VAL A 350 24.71 16.43 -15.42
C VAL A 350 24.65 17.92 -15.64
N GLY A 351 25.76 18.52 -16.12
CA GLY A 351 25.81 19.95 -16.42
C GLY A 351 25.48 20.85 -15.23
N GLY A 352 25.90 20.49 -14.00
CA GLY A 352 25.67 21.29 -12.80
C GLY A 352 24.26 21.19 -12.21
N GLN A 353 23.39 20.31 -12.75
CA GLN A 353 22.05 20.10 -12.25
C GLN A 353 21.72 18.61 -12.13
N VAL A 354 20.69 18.26 -11.37
CA VAL A 354 20.18 16.90 -11.26
C VAL A 354 19.21 16.63 -12.41
N GLY A 355 19.43 15.51 -13.10
CA GLY A 355 18.55 15.00 -14.14
C GLY A 355 18.23 13.53 -13.91
N TRP A 356 17.26 13.00 -14.62
CA TRP A 356 16.76 11.64 -14.48
C TRP A 356 16.95 10.81 -15.75
N VAL A 357 17.45 9.59 -15.57
CA VAL A 357 17.62 8.59 -16.63
C VAL A 357 16.84 7.32 -16.29
N SER A 358 16.24 6.69 -17.28
CA SER A 358 15.54 5.42 -17.09
C SER A 358 16.54 4.29 -16.78
N GLY A 359 16.23 3.46 -15.76
CA GLY A 359 17.02 2.27 -15.44
C GLY A 359 16.98 1.20 -16.54
N GLU A 360 16.06 1.30 -17.50
CA GLU A 360 16.06 0.48 -18.71
C GLU A 360 17.34 0.73 -19.55
N TYR A 361 17.85 1.97 -19.51
CA TYR A 361 19.03 2.41 -20.27
C TYR A 361 20.22 2.79 -19.39
N SER A 362 20.19 2.42 -18.12
CA SER A 362 21.26 2.74 -17.16
C SER A 362 21.39 1.70 -16.07
N GLU A 363 22.57 1.66 -15.44
CA GLU A 363 22.90 0.71 -14.37
C GLU A 363 23.68 1.43 -13.28
N ILE A 364 23.39 1.13 -12.01
CA ILE A 364 24.16 1.61 -10.87
C ILE A 364 25.38 0.71 -10.72
N ILE A 365 26.57 1.32 -10.67
CA ILE A 365 27.85 0.64 -10.42
C ILE A 365 28.52 1.28 -9.21
N SER A 366 29.23 0.46 -8.43
CA SER A 366 30.09 0.89 -7.31
C SER A 366 31.56 0.62 -7.68
N GLU A 367 32.39 1.64 -7.62
CA GLU A 367 33.84 1.58 -7.84
C GLU A 367 34.60 1.80 -6.54
#